data_2bca834731908e82832a63fd9502a33f
#
_entry.id   2bca834731908e82832a63fd9502a33f
#
_cell.length_a   1.000
_cell.length_b   1.000
_cell.length_c   1.000
_cell.angle_alpha   90.00
_cell.angle_beta   90.00
_cell.angle_gamma   90.00
#
_symmetry.space_group_name_H-M   'P 1'
#
loop_
_entity.id
_entity.type
_entity.pdbx_description
1 polymer ?
#
loop_
_entity_poly.entity_id
_entity_poly.type
_entity_poly.pdbx_seq_one_letter_code
_entity_poly.pdbx_strand_id
1 'polypeptide(L)'
;MKSAVQAGDFEIIVDEPESAGGTDSGPQPTDLFLASIASCFTLAMAHAANKRGIELPGLRVRVVGFYEGLKFTRVDLRIASDGPPAVLEELIPDAERVCYVTNTLRQATELRFTVG
;
A
#
# COMPACT_ATOMS: atom_id res chain seq x y z
N MET A 1 12.64 8.96 16.09
CA MET A 1 13.66 7.89 16.21
C MET A 1 13.88 7.23 14.87
N LYS A 2 15.12 7.09 14.46
CA LYS A 2 15.50 6.43 13.22
C LYS A 2 15.74 4.96 13.47
N SER A 3 15.27 4.09 12.60
CA SER A 3 15.48 2.65 12.73
C SER A 3 15.79 2.02 11.37
N ALA A 4 16.48 0.89 11.41
CA ALA A 4 16.70 0.03 10.25
C ALA A 4 15.81 -1.19 10.39
N VAL A 5 14.94 -1.39 9.41
CA VAL A 5 13.96 -2.48 9.43
C VAL A 5 14.32 -3.49 8.37
N GLN A 6 14.44 -4.75 8.79
CA GLN A 6 14.70 -5.85 7.86
C GLN A 6 13.39 -6.28 7.20
N ALA A 7 13.37 -6.28 5.89
CA ALA A 7 12.22 -6.71 5.10
C ALA A 7 12.69 -7.76 4.07
N GLY A 8 12.59 -9.04 4.43
CA GLY A 8 13.22 -10.10 3.64
C GLY A 8 14.74 -9.92 3.61
N ASP A 9 15.32 -9.86 2.43
CA ASP A 9 16.76 -9.61 2.24
C ASP A 9 17.10 -8.12 2.12
N PHE A 10 16.11 -7.24 2.31
CA PHE A 10 16.27 -5.81 2.16
C PHE A 10 16.23 -5.09 3.49
N GLU A 11 16.92 -3.97 3.56
CA GLU A 11 16.86 -3.07 4.71
C GLU A 11 16.18 -1.77 4.31
N ILE A 12 15.24 -1.34 5.16
CA ILE A 12 14.53 -0.08 4.98
C ILE A 12 14.88 0.84 6.14
N ILE A 13 15.37 2.02 5.83
CA ILE A 13 15.59 3.06 6.84
C ILE A 13 14.27 3.79 7.06
N VAL A 14 13.82 3.77 8.30
CA VAL A 14 12.56 4.39 8.73
C VAL A 14 12.87 5.50 9.71
N ASP A 15 12.30 6.66 9.51
CA ASP A 15 12.55 7.82 10.36
C ASP A 15 11.26 8.63 10.47
N GLU A 16 11.34 9.77 11.11
CA GLU A 16 10.26 10.74 11.21
C GLU A 16 10.76 12.08 10.68
N PRO A 17 9.84 12.99 10.29
CA PRO A 17 10.24 14.34 9.93
C PRO A 17 10.80 15.08 11.15
N GLU A 18 11.57 16.12 10.91
CA GLU A 18 12.17 16.93 11.98
C GLU A 18 11.11 17.48 12.94
N SER A 19 9.93 17.83 12.42
CA SER A 19 8.81 18.32 13.23
C SER A 19 8.31 17.31 14.27
N ALA A 20 8.58 16.02 14.05
CA ALA A 20 8.21 14.94 14.97
C ALA A 20 9.44 14.40 15.75
N GLY A 21 10.57 15.07 15.68
CA GLY A 21 11.76 14.70 16.41
C GLY A 21 12.71 13.77 15.65
N GLY A 22 12.48 13.53 14.37
CA GLY A 22 13.35 12.74 13.52
C GLY A 22 14.38 13.57 12.76
N THR A 23 15.07 12.93 11.82
CA THR A 23 16.07 13.56 10.96
C THR A 23 15.69 13.51 9.47
N ASP A 24 14.47 13.09 9.17
CA ASP A 24 13.94 12.97 7.80
C ASP A 24 14.83 12.14 6.87
N SER A 25 15.43 11.07 7.41
CA SER A 25 16.35 10.19 6.69
C SER A 25 15.65 9.04 5.96
N GLY A 26 14.36 8.89 6.13
CA GLY A 26 13.57 7.85 5.50
C GLY A 26 12.08 8.10 5.72
N PRO A 27 11.22 7.27 5.09
CA PRO A 27 9.78 7.40 5.28
C PRO A 27 9.38 7.10 6.71
N GLN A 28 8.27 7.69 7.16
CA GLN A 28 7.70 7.33 8.46
C GLN A 28 6.91 6.02 8.35
N PRO A 29 6.66 5.35 9.50
CA PRO A 29 5.90 4.08 9.49
C PRO A 29 4.56 4.15 8.77
N THR A 30 3.83 5.24 8.93
CA THR A 30 2.53 5.43 8.26
C THR A 30 2.66 5.55 6.75
N ASP A 31 3.74 6.15 6.26
CA ASP A 31 4.03 6.20 4.82
C ASP A 31 4.29 4.79 4.27
N LEU A 32 5.03 3.97 5.01
CA LEU A 32 5.28 2.58 4.63
C LEU A 32 4.00 1.75 4.61
N PHE A 33 3.13 1.98 5.57
CA PHE A 33 1.81 1.32 5.61
C PHE A 33 1.02 1.64 4.33
N LEU A 34 0.91 2.92 3.98
CA LEU A 34 0.20 3.36 2.78
C LEU A 34 0.91 2.90 1.50
N ALA A 35 2.23 2.92 1.49
CA ALA A 35 3.03 2.44 0.36
C ALA A 35 2.83 0.95 0.12
N SER A 36 2.68 0.14 1.17
CA SER A 36 2.40 -1.29 1.02
C SER A 36 1.05 -1.53 0.34
N ILE A 37 0.05 -0.72 0.67
CA ILE A 37 -1.28 -0.80 0.05
C ILE A 37 -1.16 -0.44 -1.45
N ALA A 38 -0.49 0.66 -1.76
CA ALA A 38 -0.31 1.11 -3.13
C ALA A 38 0.44 0.08 -3.99
N SER A 39 1.55 -0.43 -3.49
CA SER A 39 2.39 -1.37 -4.24
C SER A 39 1.69 -2.72 -4.44
N CYS A 40 1.04 -3.24 -3.41
CA CYS A 40 0.32 -4.50 -3.52
C CYS A 40 -0.84 -4.40 -4.51
N PHE A 41 -1.60 -3.32 -4.45
CA PHE A 41 -2.72 -3.15 -5.38
C PHE A 41 -2.26 -2.90 -6.82
N THR A 42 -1.14 -2.21 -7.01
CA THR A 42 -0.52 -2.04 -8.34
C THR A 42 -0.19 -3.39 -8.96
N LEU A 43 0.47 -4.27 -8.19
CA LEU A 43 0.81 -5.60 -8.65
C LEU A 43 -0.45 -6.44 -8.92
N ALA A 44 -1.47 -6.31 -8.08
CA ALA A 44 -2.73 -7.02 -8.25
C ALA A 44 -3.46 -6.59 -9.54
N MET A 45 -3.46 -5.29 -9.84
CA MET A 45 -4.02 -4.76 -11.08
C MET A 45 -3.26 -5.28 -12.30
N ALA A 46 -1.93 -5.26 -12.25
CA ALA A 46 -1.10 -5.76 -13.33
C ALA A 46 -1.33 -7.26 -13.56
N HIS A 47 -1.45 -8.03 -12.48
CA HIS A 47 -1.74 -9.46 -12.56
C HIS A 47 -3.12 -9.72 -13.19
N ALA A 48 -4.15 -9.00 -12.75
CA ALA A 48 -5.49 -9.13 -13.30
C ALA A 48 -5.53 -8.80 -14.80
N ALA A 49 -4.86 -7.72 -15.20
CA ALA A 49 -4.75 -7.34 -16.60
C ALA A 49 -4.03 -8.39 -17.44
N ASN A 50 -2.91 -8.90 -16.91
CA ASN A 50 -2.12 -9.90 -17.60
C ASN A 50 -2.91 -11.18 -17.88
N LYS A 51 -3.73 -11.61 -16.93
CA LYS A 51 -4.59 -12.80 -17.11
C LYS A 51 -5.61 -12.65 -18.23
N ARG A 52 -6.00 -11.42 -18.55
CA ARG A 52 -6.96 -11.13 -19.62
C ARG A 52 -6.28 -10.65 -20.91
N GLY A 53 -4.96 -10.61 -20.96
CA GLY A 53 -4.22 -10.09 -22.11
C GLY A 53 -4.40 -8.60 -22.32
N ILE A 54 -4.69 -7.84 -21.25
CA ILE A 54 -4.91 -6.40 -21.30
C ILE A 54 -3.63 -5.69 -20.86
N GLU A 55 -3.24 -4.65 -21.60
CA GLU A 55 -2.14 -3.78 -21.22
C GLU A 55 -2.67 -2.57 -20.43
N LEU A 56 -1.92 -2.16 -19.41
CA LEU A 56 -2.22 -0.98 -18.61
C LEU A 56 -1.04 0.01 -18.68
N PRO A 57 -0.90 0.74 -19.80
CA PRO A 57 0.20 1.70 -19.93
C PRO A 57 0.05 2.81 -18.90
N GLY A 58 1.15 3.15 -18.23
CA GLY A 58 1.14 4.21 -17.25
C GLY A 58 0.32 3.92 -16.00
N LEU A 59 0.13 2.64 -15.65
CA LEU A 59 -0.59 2.25 -14.44
C LEU A 59 0.03 2.90 -13.20
N ARG A 60 -0.81 3.56 -12.41
CA ARG A 60 -0.40 4.19 -11.17
C ARG A 60 -1.52 4.12 -10.14
N VAL A 61 -1.14 3.86 -8.90
CA VAL A 61 -2.07 3.80 -7.77
C VAL A 61 -1.62 4.80 -6.73
N ARG A 62 -2.49 5.74 -6.41
CA ARG A 62 -2.28 6.72 -5.36
C ARG A 62 -3.12 6.34 -4.15
N VAL A 63 -2.51 6.35 -2.97
CA VAL A 63 -3.18 5.97 -1.74
C VAL A 63 -3.15 7.13 -0.77
N VAL A 64 -4.31 7.44 -0.19
CA VAL A 64 -4.46 8.48 0.82
C VAL A 64 -5.16 7.89 2.03
N GLY A 65 -4.55 8.06 3.21
CA GLY A 65 -5.11 7.62 4.47
C GLY A 65 -5.75 8.78 5.23
N PHE A 66 -6.85 8.49 5.90
CA PHE A 66 -7.58 9.46 6.74
C PHE A 66 -7.55 8.99 8.18
N TYR A 67 -7.12 9.86 9.08
CA TYR A 67 -6.93 9.55 10.49
C TYR A 67 -8.13 9.92 11.34
N GLU A 68 -8.36 9.14 12.40
CA GLU A 68 -9.11 9.57 13.58
C GLU A 68 -8.36 9.09 14.82
N GLY A 69 -7.85 10.01 15.61
CA GLY A 69 -6.99 9.66 16.75
C GLY A 69 -5.70 8.99 16.27
N LEU A 70 -5.40 7.80 16.78
CA LEU A 70 -4.16 7.07 16.50
C LEU A 70 -4.34 5.95 15.47
N LYS A 71 -5.32 6.05 14.61
CA LYS A 71 -5.59 5.02 13.59
C LYS A 71 -6.11 5.63 12.30
N PHE A 72 -5.90 4.91 11.22
CA PHE A 72 -6.58 5.21 9.97
C PHE A 72 -7.99 4.63 10.02
N THR A 73 -8.97 5.43 9.61
CA THR A 73 -10.38 5.00 9.53
C THR A 73 -10.84 4.80 8.10
N ARG A 74 -10.13 5.37 7.15
CA ARG A 74 -10.40 5.20 5.73
C ARG A 74 -9.10 5.29 4.95
N VAL A 75 -9.00 4.48 3.93
CA VAL A 75 -7.90 4.54 2.95
C VAL A 75 -8.53 4.58 1.56
N ASP A 76 -8.24 5.62 0.82
CA ASP A 76 -8.71 5.78 -0.55
C ASP A 76 -7.60 5.37 -1.52
N LEU A 77 -7.93 4.50 -2.45
CA LEU A 77 -7.04 4.11 -3.55
C LEU A 77 -7.56 4.72 -4.84
N ARG A 78 -6.74 5.51 -5.50
CA ARG A 78 -7.06 6.07 -6.80
C ARG A 78 -6.21 5.37 -7.86
N ILE A 79 -6.87 4.65 -8.75
CA ILE A 79 -6.23 3.88 -9.80
C ILE A 79 -6.36 4.65 -11.11
N ALA A 80 -5.25 4.81 -11.82
CA ALA A 80 -5.23 5.49 -13.10
C ALA A 80 -4.28 4.80 -14.07
N SER A 81 -4.54 4.98 -15.35
CA SER A 81 -3.66 4.55 -16.43
C SER A 81 -3.84 5.51 -17.61
N ASP A 82 -3.03 5.35 -18.65
CA ASP A 82 -3.17 6.14 -19.86
C ASP A 82 -4.23 5.57 -20.82
N GLY A 83 -4.78 4.40 -20.47
CA GLY A 83 -5.87 3.79 -21.22
C GLY A 83 -7.25 4.20 -20.73
N PRO A 84 -8.32 3.58 -21.31
CA PRO A 84 -9.70 3.92 -20.95
C PRO A 84 -10.03 3.58 -19.49
N PRO A 85 -10.68 4.50 -18.73
CA PRO A 85 -11.07 4.24 -17.34
C PRO A 85 -11.97 3.02 -17.15
N ALA A 86 -12.82 2.71 -18.10
CA ALA A 86 -13.72 1.55 -18.03
C ALA A 86 -12.95 0.22 -17.87
N VAL A 87 -11.76 0.13 -18.45
CA VAL A 87 -10.91 -1.06 -18.32
C VAL A 87 -10.47 -1.24 -16.88
N LEU A 88 -10.09 -0.15 -16.20
CA LEU A 88 -9.70 -0.19 -14.80
C LEU A 88 -10.87 -0.62 -13.91
N GLU A 89 -12.05 -0.05 -14.13
CA GLU A 89 -13.25 -0.39 -13.36
C GLU A 89 -13.58 -1.88 -13.47
N GLU A 90 -13.39 -2.46 -14.64
CA GLU A 90 -13.63 -3.87 -14.88
C GLU A 90 -12.62 -4.78 -14.15
N LEU A 91 -11.36 -4.33 -14.03
CA LEU A 91 -10.28 -5.10 -13.44
C LEU A 91 -10.22 -5.00 -11.90
N ILE A 92 -10.74 -3.94 -11.31
CA ILE A 92 -10.66 -3.72 -9.85
C ILE A 92 -11.18 -4.91 -9.03
N PRO A 93 -12.35 -5.50 -9.32
CA PRO A 93 -12.82 -6.65 -8.55
C PRO A 93 -11.88 -7.85 -8.61
N ASP A 94 -11.26 -8.09 -9.75
CA ASP A 94 -10.30 -9.18 -9.90
C ASP A 94 -9.03 -8.91 -9.10
N ALA A 95 -8.57 -7.66 -9.12
CA ALA A 95 -7.39 -7.24 -8.34
C ALA A 95 -7.64 -7.37 -6.84
N GLU A 96 -8.82 -6.97 -6.36
CA GLU A 96 -9.17 -7.08 -4.95
C GLU A 96 -9.10 -8.52 -4.45
N ARG A 97 -9.47 -9.48 -5.26
CA ARG A 97 -9.45 -10.90 -4.87
C ARG A 97 -8.04 -11.42 -4.58
N VAL A 98 -7.02 -10.86 -5.19
CA VAL A 98 -5.65 -11.36 -5.08
C VAL A 98 -4.72 -10.42 -4.33
N CYS A 99 -5.22 -9.31 -3.82
CA CYS A 99 -4.41 -8.34 -3.08
C CYS A 99 -4.34 -8.71 -1.60
N TYR A 100 -3.18 -9.20 -1.14
CA TYR A 100 -2.98 -9.59 0.25
C TYR A 100 -3.27 -8.45 1.22
N VAL A 101 -2.80 -7.25 0.91
CA VAL A 101 -2.88 -6.12 1.83
C VAL A 101 -4.32 -5.63 1.98
N THR A 102 -5.06 -5.45 0.89
CA THR A 102 -6.45 -5.01 0.98
C THR A 102 -7.34 -6.11 1.58
N ASN A 103 -7.07 -7.38 1.30
CA ASN A 103 -7.78 -8.48 1.95
C ASN A 103 -7.54 -8.46 3.47
N THR A 104 -6.31 -8.20 3.90
CA THR A 104 -5.98 -8.09 5.33
C THR A 104 -6.74 -6.95 5.98
N LEU A 105 -6.85 -5.80 5.31
CA LEU A 105 -7.53 -4.63 5.84
C LEU A 105 -9.05 -4.77 5.95
N ARG A 106 -9.63 -5.73 5.25
CA ARG A 106 -11.09 -5.97 5.29
C ARG A 106 -11.54 -6.83 6.46
N GLN A 107 -10.63 -7.26 7.30
CA GLN A 107 -10.95 -8.08 8.47
C GLN A 107 -10.15 -7.64 9.69
N ALA A 108 -10.62 -8.03 10.88
CA ALA A 108 -9.84 -7.86 12.09
C ALA A 108 -8.70 -8.88 12.08
N THR A 109 -7.46 -8.40 12.14
CA THR A 109 -6.27 -9.25 12.15
C THR A 109 -5.78 -9.40 13.57
N GLU A 110 -5.53 -10.64 14.00
CA GLU A 110 -5.02 -10.91 15.33
C GLU A 110 -3.60 -10.39 15.48
N LEU A 111 -3.35 -9.67 16.57
CA LEU A 111 -2.02 -9.18 16.92
C LEU A 111 -1.56 -9.88 18.19
N ARG A 112 -0.36 -10.41 18.18
CA ARG A 112 0.27 -11.04 19.33
C ARG A 112 1.59 -10.36 19.63
N PHE A 113 1.82 -10.08 20.89
CA PHE A 113 3.04 -9.48 21.40
C PHE A 113 3.77 -10.47 22.26
N THR A 114 5.02 -10.76 21.93
CA THR A 114 5.87 -11.68 22.69
C THR A 114 7.20 -11.02 22.99
N VAL A 115 7.83 -11.48 24.06
CA VAL A 115 9.16 -11.02 24.48
C VAL A 115 10.11 -12.19 24.39
N GLY A 116 11.27 -11.97 23.80
CA GLY A 116 12.20 -13.08 23.75
C GLY A 116 13.35 -12.93 22.80
#